data_06455718b184f7f3161df752a0f85b1d
#
_entry.id   06455718b184f7f3161df752a0f85b1d
#
_cell.length_a   1.000
_cell.length_b   1.000
_cell.length_c   1.000
_cell.angle_alpha   90.00
_cell.angle_beta   90.00
_cell.angle_gamma   90.00
#
_symmetry.space_group_name_H-M   'P 1'
#
loop_
_entity.id
_entity.type
_entity.pdbx_description
1 polymer ?
#
loop_
_entity_poly.entity_id
_entity_poly.type
_entity_poly.pdbx_seq_one_letter_code
_entity_poly.pdbx_strand_id
1 'polypeptide(L)'
;FDSEGNERLLEDRHREIMKGFYSVFKAADRDLKFVLLTGVTKFSQVSVFSGFNQPDDISMDDRYEALCGITEEELYSVFDEQIKAMAARYKVSEDEMKYRLKRKYDGYHFSPSMLDIYNPFSILNSLSKKILSDFWFRTGSPTYLVRLLAHFDENLNELTGKFYPTSSFIDYKADTEAPLPMIYQSGYLTIKDWNMDTDSYLLDFPNDEVKAGFVTMVAANYLKPKESPDAWVVEVVNTMKTGDCDKLEKLLTSFFASIPYSQRRKDDEREKERYFQYTFYLVIRMISSFTVLIEKEQSEGRVDCIIETPMFVYIFEFKRDGSATEALKQIEEKGYAREYATDNRTIYLIGCNFSSKTGTIDDWKSKGKSV
;
A
#
# COMPACT_ATOMS: atom_id res chain seq x y z
N PHE A 1 -16.99 -9.10 27.13
CA PHE A 1 -17.92 -9.72 28.06
C PHE A 1 -19.30 -9.10 27.84
N ASP A 2 -20.34 -9.92 27.78
CA ASP A 2 -21.72 -9.44 27.81
C ASP A 2 -22.14 -8.96 29.22
N SER A 3 -23.39 -8.48 29.36
CA SER A 3 -23.91 -8.02 30.67
C SER A 3 -24.02 -9.10 31.74
N GLU A 4 -23.79 -10.37 31.38
CA GLU A 4 -23.83 -11.55 32.26
C GLU A 4 -22.42 -12.08 32.57
N GLY A 5 -21.36 -11.42 32.07
CA GLY A 5 -19.96 -11.78 32.30
C GLY A 5 -19.46 -12.92 31.44
N ASN A 6 -20.17 -13.30 30.34
CA ASN A 6 -19.69 -14.30 29.39
C ASN A 6 -18.81 -13.63 28.34
N GLU A 7 -17.76 -14.31 27.90
CA GLU A 7 -16.95 -13.92 26.75
C GLU A 7 -17.74 -14.14 25.45
N ARG A 8 -18.65 -13.21 25.16
CA ARG A 8 -19.26 -13.10 23.85
C ARG A 8 -18.56 -11.99 23.10
N LEU A 9 -18.07 -12.28 21.90
CA LEU A 9 -17.59 -11.25 21.00
C LEU A 9 -18.72 -10.24 20.77
N LEU A 10 -18.45 -8.95 20.96
CA LEU A 10 -19.41 -7.85 20.68
C LEU A 10 -19.98 -7.96 19.28
N GLU A 11 -19.21 -8.48 18.36
CA GLU A 11 -19.61 -8.74 16.98
C GLU A 11 -20.77 -9.73 16.88
N ASP A 12 -20.72 -10.85 17.61
CA ASP A 12 -21.81 -11.84 17.58
C ASP A 12 -23.12 -11.26 18.08
N ARG A 13 -23.04 -10.42 19.12
CA ARG A 13 -24.21 -9.70 19.62
C ARG A 13 -24.75 -8.70 18.60
N HIS A 14 -23.88 -7.94 17.94
CA HIS A 14 -24.30 -7.01 16.89
C HIS A 14 -24.88 -7.76 15.69
N ARG A 15 -24.30 -8.90 15.33
CA ARG A 15 -24.78 -9.77 14.25
C ARG A 15 -26.21 -10.28 14.54
N GLU A 16 -26.50 -10.69 15.77
CA GLU A 16 -27.86 -11.10 16.18
C GLU A 16 -28.87 -9.95 16.07
N ILE A 17 -28.49 -8.75 16.50
CA ILE A 17 -29.34 -7.54 16.39
C ILE A 17 -29.60 -7.24 14.91
N MET A 18 -28.56 -7.24 14.06
CA MET A 18 -28.67 -6.97 12.64
C MET A 18 -29.51 -8.03 11.91
N LYS A 19 -29.37 -9.30 12.28
CA LYS A 19 -30.21 -10.38 11.76
C LYS A 19 -31.69 -10.14 12.07
N GLY A 20 -32.02 -9.72 13.30
CA GLY A 20 -33.37 -9.33 13.67
C GLY A 20 -33.89 -8.16 12.84
N PHE A 21 -33.07 -7.13 12.63
CA PHE A 21 -33.41 -5.98 11.81
C PHE A 21 -33.67 -6.38 10.34
N TYR A 22 -32.76 -7.13 9.72
CA TYR A 22 -32.88 -7.54 8.31
C TYR A 22 -34.05 -8.52 8.09
N SER A 23 -34.46 -9.29 9.08
CA SER A 23 -35.65 -10.18 8.97
C SER A 23 -36.94 -9.42 8.73
N VAL A 24 -37.03 -8.15 9.12
CA VAL A 24 -38.20 -7.29 8.89
C VAL A 24 -38.38 -6.99 7.39
N PHE A 25 -37.30 -6.89 6.62
CA PHE A 25 -37.38 -6.62 5.18
C PHE A 25 -38.15 -7.72 4.44
N LYS A 26 -38.00 -8.98 4.88
CA LYS A 26 -38.78 -10.10 4.29
C LYS A 26 -40.29 -9.94 4.51
N ALA A 27 -40.69 -9.44 5.67
CA ALA A 27 -42.09 -9.20 5.96
C ALA A 27 -42.65 -7.98 5.21
N ALA A 28 -41.79 -6.98 4.95
CA ALA A 28 -42.14 -5.73 4.26
C ALA A 28 -41.98 -5.81 2.73
N ASP A 29 -41.61 -6.95 2.16
CA ASP A 29 -41.23 -7.12 0.73
C ASP A 29 -42.27 -6.52 -0.23
N ARG A 30 -43.57 -6.71 0.02
CA ARG A 30 -44.66 -6.15 -0.79
C ARG A 30 -44.76 -4.63 -0.74
N ASP A 31 -44.20 -3.98 0.27
CA ASP A 31 -44.26 -2.54 0.49
C ASP A 31 -42.97 -1.83 0.02
N LEU A 32 -41.92 -2.59 -0.30
CA LEU A 32 -40.61 -2.11 -0.74
C LEU A 32 -40.52 -2.11 -2.27
N LYS A 33 -40.16 -0.99 -2.88
CA LYS A 33 -39.88 -0.91 -4.31
C LYS A 33 -38.43 -1.25 -4.67
N PHE A 34 -37.52 -0.90 -3.79
CA PHE A 34 -36.09 -1.09 -4.01
C PHE A 34 -35.36 -1.06 -2.66
N VAL A 35 -34.35 -1.89 -2.53
CA VAL A 35 -33.46 -1.90 -1.37
C VAL A 35 -32.02 -1.99 -1.87
N LEU A 36 -31.18 -1.03 -1.47
CA LEU A 36 -29.74 -1.06 -1.68
C LEU A 36 -29.04 -1.12 -0.33
N LEU A 37 -28.22 -2.14 -0.14
CA LEU A 37 -27.37 -2.26 1.05
C LEU A 37 -25.93 -1.91 0.64
N THR A 38 -25.34 -1.00 1.37
CA THR A 38 -23.93 -0.62 1.20
C THR A 38 -23.23 -0.49 2.54
N GLY A 39 -21.93 -0.71 2.57
CA GLY A 39 -21.12 -0.61 3.79
C GLY A 39 -19.63 -0.73 3.47
N VAL A 40 -18.80 -0.43 4.47
CA VAL A 40 -17.32 -0.51 4.34
C VAL A 40 -16.86 -1.97 4.30
N THR A 41 -17.43 -2.81 5.18
CA THR A 41 -17.07 -4.23 5.25
C THR A 41 -18.31 -5.10 5.01
N LYS A 42 -18.09 -6.15 4.24
CA LYS A 42 -19.10 -7.17 3.99
C LYS A 42 -19.00 -8.22 5.10
N PHE A 43 -19.97 -8.23 6.01
CA PHE A 43 -20.08 -9.31 6.97
C PHE A 43 -20.35 -10.63 6.26
N SER A 44 -19.76 -11.74 6.73
CA SER A 44 -19.98 -13.04 6.13
C SER A 44 -21.49 -13.30 5.99
N GLN A 45 -21.93 -13.45 4.74
CA GLN A 45 -23.34 -13.36 4.33
C GLN A 45 -24.28 -14.37 5.02
N VAL A 46 -23.74 -15.54 5.37
CA VAL A 46 -24.56 -16.70 5.70
C VAL A 46 -25.43 -16.51 6.95
N SER A 47 -25.09 -15.60 7.86
CA SER A 47 -25.82 -15.47 9.12
C SER A 47 -26.70 -14.22 9.24
N VAL A 48 -26.28 -13.09 8.69
CA VAL A 48 -26.98 -11.80 8.86
C VAL A 48 -28.15 -11.69 7.89
N PHE A 49 -27.96 -12.15 6.66
CA PHE A 49 -28.96 -12.07 5.57
C PHE A 49 -29.84 -13.32 5.44
N SER A 50 -29.67 -14.33 6.26
CA SER A 50 -30.48 -15.55 6.19
C SER A 50 -32.00 -15.31 6.39
N GLY A 51 -32.36 -14.16 6.95
CA GLY A 51 -33.74 -13.70 7.09
C GLY A 51 -34.24 -12.80 5.95
N PHE A 52 -33.38 -12.48 4.98
CA PHE A 52 -33.67 -11.63 3.84
C PHE A 52 -33.88 -12.50 2.58
N ASN A 53 -34.73 -12.09 1.62
CA ASN A 53 -34.83 -12.75 0.34
C ASN A 53 -33.56 -12.45 -0.44
N GLN A 54 -32.66 -13.39 -0.49
CA GLN A 54 -31.34 -13.37 -1.13
C GLN A 54 -31.05 -12.09 -1.95
N PRO A 55 -30.42 -11.06 -1.37
CA PRO A 55 -30.06 -9.86 -2.12
C PRO A 55 -29.06 -10.26 -3.22
N ASP A 56 -29.17 -9.65 -4.38
CA ASP A 56 -28.18 -9.78 -5.43
C ASP A 56 -26.88 -9.09 -4.98
N ASP A 57 -25.78 -9.82 -4.97
CA ASP A 57 -24.49 -9.28 -4.60
C ASP A 57 -23.78 -8.70 -5.82
N ILE A 58 -23.81 -7.39 -5.92
CA ILE A 58 -23.23 -6.63 -7.03
C ILE A 58 -21.79 -6.13 -6.77
N SER A 59 -21.16 -6.58 -5.69
CA SER A 59 -19.85 -6.03 -5.24
C SER A 59 -18.72 -6.26 -6.26
N MET A 60 -18.80 -7.33 -7.08
CA MET A 60 -17.82 -7.64 -8.12
C MET A 60 -18.47 -7.83 -9.49
N ASP A 61 -19.67 -7.32 -9.68
CA ASP A 61 -20.41 -7.41 -10.95
C ASP A 61 -19.97 -6.26 -11.86
N ASP A 62 -19.47 -6.59 -13.05
CA ASP A 62 -18.97 -5.65 -14.06
C ASP A 62 -20.03 -4.62 -14.51
N ARG A 63 -21.30 -4.97 -14.44
CA ARG A 63 -22.42 -4.07 -14.76
C ARG A 63 -22.53 -2.89 -13.78
N TYR A 64 -21.97 -2.99 -12.58
CA TYR A 64 -22.12 -2.02 -11.50
C TYR A 64 -20.78 -1.45 -11.00
N GLU A 65 -19.65 -1.80 -11.62
CA GLU A 65 -18.32 -1.40 -11.15
C GLU A 65 -18.10 0.11 -11.09
N ALA A 66 -18.78 0.90 -11.94
CA ALA A 66 -18.71 2.37 -11.92
C ALA A 66 -19.73 3.02 -10.96
N LEU A 67 -20.56 2.23 -10.26
CA LEU A 67 -21.69 2.76 -9.47
C LEU A 67 -21.25 3.77 -8.37
N CYS A 68 -20.12 3.54 -7.73
CA CYS A 68 -19.66 4.31 -6.58
C CYS A 68 -18.36 5.11 -6.87
N GLY A 69 -18.00 5.28 -8.14
CA GLY A 69 -16.76 5.96 -8.54
C GLY A 69 -16.96 6.97 -9.65
N ILE A 70 -15.86 7.46 -10.19
CA ILE A 70 -15.81 8.36 -11.34
C ILE A 70 -14.90 7.71 -12.38
N THR A 71 -15.40 7.49 -13.58
CA THR A 71 -14.62 6.96 -14.69
C THR A 71 -13.73 8.06 -15.31
N GLU A 72 -12.69 7.66 -16.05
CA GLU A 72 -11.84 8.59 -16.77
C GLU A 72 -12.63 9.44 -17.80
N GLU A 73 -13.57 8.82 -18.49
CA GLU A 73 -14.44 9.50 -19.44
C GLU A 73 -15.32 10.57 -18.77
N GLU A 74 -15.95 10.24 -17.66
CA GLU A 74 -16.74 11.19 -16.86
C GLU A 74 -15.86 12.33 -16.34
N LEU A 75 -14.68 12.00 -15.80
CA LEU A 75 -13.76 12.99 -15.28
C LEU A 75 -13.35 14.00 -16.35
N TYR A 76 -12.95 13.54 -17.53
CA TYR A 76 -12.45 14.42 -18.58
C TYR A 76 -13.57 15.16 -19.31
N SER A 77 -14.79 14.61 -19.40
CA SER A 77 -15.92 15.31 -20.01
C SER A 77 -16.53 16.36 -19.09
N VAL A 78 -16.63 16.07 -17.79
CA VAL A 78 -17.34 16.97 -16.85
C VAL A 78 -16.40 18.01 -16.21
N PHE A 79 -15.13 17.66 -15.98
CA PHE A 79 -14.19 18.48 -15.21
C PHE A 79 -13.01 19.02 -16.02
N ASP A 80 -13.11 19.09 -17.33
CA ASP A 80 -12.05 19.56 -18.23
C ASP A 80 -11.51 20.96 -17.86
N GLU A 81 -12.40 21.92 -17.55
CA GLU A 81 -11.99 23.27 -17.14
C GLU A 81 -11.20 23.29 -15.82
N GLN A 82 -11.58 22.45 -14.86
CA GLN A 82 -10.88 22.32 -13.58
C GLN A 82 -9.49 21.71 -13.78
N ILE A 83 -9.36 20.72 -14.66
CA ILE A 83 -8.09 20.09 -15.01
C ILE A 83 -7.18 21.13 -15.67
N LYS A 84 -7.67 21.92 -16.64
CA LYS A 84 -6.94 23.02 -17.29
C LYS A 84 -6.47 24.07 -16.27
N ALA A 85 -7.35 24.45 -15.35
CA ALA A 85 -7.00 25.39 -14.29
C ALA A 85 -5.92 24.85 -13.34
N MET A 86 -5.93 23.54 -13.06
CA MET A 86 -4.86 22.87 -12.29
C MET A 86 -3.55 22.83 -13.10
N ALA A 87 -3.59 22.45 -14.36
CA ALA A 87 -2.41 22.44 -15.25
C ALA A 87 -1.72 23.81 -15.28
N ALA A 88 -2.50 24.89 -15.46
CA ALA A 88 -2.00 26.26 -15.43
C ALA A 88 -1.36 26.61 -14.07
N ARG A 89 -1.99 26.25 -12.96
CA ARG A 89 -1.45 26.48 -11.61
C ARG A 89 -0.12 25.77 -11.37
N TYR A 90 0.01 24.52 -11.83
CA TYR A 90 1.23 23.72 -11.68
C TYR A 90 2.25 23.98 -12.79
N LYS A 91 1.92 24.82 -13.78
CA LYS A 91 2.77 25.14 -14.94
C LYS A 91 3.21 23.89 -15.72
N VAL A 92 2.26 23.00 -15.95
CA VAL A 92 2.44 21.75 -16.71
C VAL A 92 1.42 21.67 -17.84
N SER A 93 1.59 20.73 -18.78
CA SER A 93 0.60 20.46 -19.81
C SER A 93 -0.66 19.81 -19.21
N GLU A 94 -1.77 19.84 -19.94
CA GLU A 94 -3.01 19.16 -19.55
C GLU A 94 -2.78 17.66 -19.45
N ASP A 95 -2.05 17.05 -20.38
CA ASP A 95 -1.74 15.63 -20.38
C ASP A 95 -0.90 15.22 -19.15
N GLU A 96 0.08 16.05 -18.80
CA GLU A 96 0.86 15.83 -17.57
C GLU A 96 -0.01 15.97 -16.32
N MET A 97 -0.97 16.88 -16.30
CA MET A 97 -1.90 17.01 -15.17
C MET A 97 -2.83 15.80 -15.09
N LYS A 98 -3.40 15.34 -16.20
CA LYS A 98 -4.21 14.12 -16.29
C LYS A 98 -3.42 12.90 -15.78
N TYR A 99 -2.17 12.74 -16.22
CA TYR A 99 -1.28 11.68 -15.75
C TYR A 99 -1.06 11.73 -14.23
N ARG A 100 -0.83 12.92 -13.66
CA ARG A 100 -0.66 13.11 -12.20
C ARG A 100 -1.92 12.79 -11.42
N LEU A 101 -3.08 13.21 -11.92
CA LEU A 101 -4.38 12.87 -11.32
C LEU A 101 -4.63 11.36 -11.36
N LYS A 102 -4.35 10.73 -12.51
CA LYS A 102 -4.48 9.28 -12.68
C LYS A 102 -3.62 8.53 -11.70
N ARG A 103 -2.33 8.78 -11.67
CA ARG A 103 -1.41 8.12 -10.73
C ARG A 103 -1.82 8.28 -9.27
N LYS A 104 -2.36 9.46 -8.92
CA LYS A 104 -2.61 9.79 -7.52
C LYS A 104 -3.95 9.28 -7.00
N TYR A 105 -5.00 9.22 -7.84
CA TYR A 105 -6.36 9.01 -7.37
C TYR A 105 -7.16 7.94 -8.10
N ASP A 106 -6.65 7.43 -9.24
CA ASP A 106 -7.27 6.40 -10.05
C ASP A 106 -6.83 4.99 -9.62
N GLY A 107 -7.29 3.99 -10.39
CA GLY A 107 -6.78 2.63 -10.35
C GLY A 107 -7.48 1.72 -9.35
N TYR A 108 -8.67 2.08 -8.84
CA TYR A 108 -9.57 1.13 -8.22
C TYR A 108 -10.22 0.25 -9.29
N HIS A 109 -10.24 -1.06 -9.07
CA HIS A 109 -10.94 -2.03 -9.87
C HIS A 109 -11.83 -2.88 -8.98
N PHE A 110 -13.07 -3.09 -9.40
CA PHE A 110 -14.09 -3.81 -8.62
C PHE A 110 -14.50 -5.13 -9.27
N SER A 111 -14.10 -5.38 -10.53
CA SER A 111 -14.45 -6.57 -11.27
C SER A 111 -13.29 -7.05 -12.15
N PRO A 112 -13.38 -8.25 -12.77
CA PRO A 112 -12.41 -8.74 -13.75
C PRO A 112 -12.28 -7.89 -15.01
N SER A 113 -13.22 -6.98 -15.29
CA SER A 113 -13.17 -6.08 -16.44
C SER A 113 -12.02 -5.06 -16.35
N MET A 114 -11.51 -4.83 -15.14
CA MET A 114 -10.41 -3.87 -14.85
C MET A 114 -10.71 -2.43 -15.30
N LEU A 115 -11.97 -1.99 -15.21
CA LEU A 115 -12.31 -0.59 -15.44
C LEU A 115 -11.66 0.29 -14.36
N ASP A 116 -10.85 1.25 -14.80
CA ASP A 116 -10.18 2.23 -13.93
C ASP A 116 -11.21 3.20 -13.32
N ILE A 117 -11.25 3.27 -11.99
CA ILE A 117 -12.19 4.09 -11.24
C ILE A 117 -11.43 5.02 -10.30
N TYR A 118 -11.69 6.32 -10.41
CA TYR A 118 -11.18 7.33 -9.49
C TYR A 118 -11.91 7.31 -8.16
N ASN A 119 -11.18 7.52 -7.06
CA ASN A 119 -11.78 7.79 -5.77
C ASN A 119 -12.53 9.13 -5.81
N PRO A 120 -13.88 9.16 -5.71
CA PRO A 120 -14.66 10.39 -5.86
C PRO A 120 -14.28 11.46 -4.82
N PHE A 121 -14.05 11.05 -3.57
CA PHE A 121 -13.72 11.99 -2.51
C PHE A 121 -12.40 12.71 -2.78
N SER A 122 -11.37 11.99 -3.17
CA SER A 122 -10.05 12.55 -3.42
C SER A 122 -10.02 13.40 -4.68
N ILE A 123 -10.57 12.90 -5.79
CA ILE A 123 -10.53 13.62 -7.06
C ILE A 123 -11.35 14.93 -6.99
N LEU A 124 -12.57 14.90 -6.43
CA LEU A 124 -13.41 16.08 -6.31
C LEU A 124 -12.79 17.15 -5.38
N ASN A 125 -12.18 16.75 -4.26
CA ASN A 125 -11.44 17.66 -3.40
C ASN A 125 -10.22 18.28 -4.11
N SER A 126 -9.49 17.47 -4.88
CA SER A 126 -8.33 17.91 -5.66
C SER A 126 -8.72 18.96 -6.68
N LEU A 127 -9.75 18.70 -7.47
CA LEU A 127 -10.27 19.63 -8.48
C LEU A 127 -10.82 20.91 -7.85
N SER A 128 -11.61 20.80 -6.79
CA SER A 128 -12.19 21.94 -6.08
C SER A 128 -11.12 22.88 -5.49
N LYS A 129 -10.10 22.30 -4.85
CA LYS A 129 -9.02 23.07 -4.21
C LYS A 129 -7.87 23.40 -5.16
N LYS A 130 -7.86 22.78 -6.35
CA LYS A 130 -6.80 22.87 -7.37
C LYS A 130 -5.41 22.50 -6.82
N ILE A 131 -5.35 21.46 -5.98
CA ILE A 131 -4.11 20.93 -5.40
C ILE A 131 -4.08 19.40 -5.44
N LEU A 132 -2.89 18.84 -5.63
CA LEU A 132 -2.61 17.42 -5.43
C LEU A 132 -2.23 17.19 -3.97
N SER A 133 -3.07 16.49 -3.21
CA SER A 133 -2.87 16.20 -1.78
C SER A 133 -3.53 14.87 -1.41
N ASP A 134 -3.20 14.33 -0.25
CA ASP A 134 -3.79 13.09 0.26
C ASP A 134 -5.08 13.43 1.02
N PHE A 135 -6.22 13.39 0.32
CA PHE A 135 -7.51 13.79 0.87
C PHE A 135 -8.20 12.66 1.62
N TRP A 136 -8.31 11.49 0.99
CA TRP A 136 -9.01 10.34 1.55
C TRP A 136 -8.31 9.83 2.81
N PHE A 137 -7.00 9.68 2.76
CA PHE A 137 -6.23 9.15 3.87
C PHE A 137 -6.26 10.04 5.12
N ARG A 138 -6.43 11.36 4.95
CA ARG A 138 -6.49 12.34 6.06
C ARG A 138 -7.82 12.33 6.81
N THR A 139 -8.87 11.71 6.27
CA THR A 139 -10.22 11.75 6.86
C THR A 139 -10.46 10.68 7.93
N GLY A 140 -9.62 9.66 8.00
CA GLY A 140 -9.76 8.61 9.00
C GLY A 140 -8.48 7.84 9.17
N SER A 141 -7.77 8.00 10.29
CA SER A 141 -6.72 7.06 10.66
C SER A 141 -7.36 5.73 11.03
N PRO A 142 -7.17 4.66 10.27
CA PRO A 142 -7.74 3.36 10.60
C PRO A 142 -6.95 2.73 11.74
N THR A 143 -7.07 3.32 12.94
CA THR A 143 -6.40 2.84 14.15
C THR A 143 -6.64 1.35 14.39
N TYR A 144 -7.82 0.89 13.98
CA TYR A 144 -8.17 -0.52 14.04
C TYR A 144 -7.28 -1.37 13.09
N LEU A 145 -7.08 -0.92 11.85
CA LEU A 145 -6.25 -1.64 10.87
C LEU A 145 -4.79 -1.72 11.30
N VAL A 146 -4.26 -0.64 11.89
CA VAL A 146 -2.90 -0.64 12.46
C VAL A 146 -2.76 -1.65 13.58
N ARG A 147 -3.77 -1.71 14.48
CA ARG A 147 -3.80 -2.71 15.56
C ARG A 147 -3.90 -4.13 15.01
N LEU A 148 -4.71 -4.33 13.97
CA LEU A 148 -4.88 -5.61 13.30
C LEU A 148 -3.55 -6.08 12.71
N LEU A 149 -2.87 -5.25 11.92
CA LEU A 149 -1.56 -5.56 11.33
C LEU A 149 -0.49 -5.85 12.39
N ALA A 150 -0.47 -5.06 13.47
CA ALA A 150 0.45 -5.28 14.58
C ALA A 150 0.16 -6.57 15.35
N HIS A 151 -1.12 -6.97 15.44
CA HIS A 151 -1.53 -8.20 16.11
C HIS A 151 -1.12 -9.45 15.33
N PHE A 152 -1.28 -9.42 14.01
CA PHE A 152 -0.99 -10.56 13.15
C PHE A 152 0.45 -10.60 12.65
N ASP A 153 1.26 -9.57 12.95
CA ASP A 153 2.66 -9.50 12.53
C ASP A 153 2.86 -9.68 11.01
N GLU A 154 1.86 -9.26 10.25
CA GLU A 154 1.82 -9.42 8.81
C GLU A 154 2.80 -8.47 8.10
N ASN A 155 3.53 -9.03 7.16
CA ASN A 155 4.44 -8.29 6.31
C ASN A 155 3.68 -7.75 5.08
N LEU A 156 3.67 -6.44 4.88
CA LEU A 156 3.01 -5.82 3.72
C LEU A 156 3.51 -6.35 2.37
N ASN A 157 4.78 -6.77 2.28
CA ASN A 157 5.31 -7.43 1.07
C ASN A 157 4.62 -8.77 0.79
N GLU A 158 4.10 -9.40 1.83
CA GLU A 158 3.40 -10.67 1.71
C GLU A 158 1.92 -10.49 1.40
N LEU A 159 1.39 -9.28 1.58
CA LEU A 159 0.00 -8.95 1.32
C LEU A 159 -0.26 -8.36 -0.08
N THR A 160 0.75 -7.74 -0.69
CA THR A 160 0.62 -7.04 -1.98
C THR A 160 1.36 -7.76 -3.10
N GLY A 161 0.89 -7.58 -4.34
CA GLY A 161 1.53 -8.16 -5.52
C GLY A 161 1.40 -9.68 -5.62
N LYS A 162 0.39 -10.28 -4.96
CA LYS A 162 0.12 -11.73 -4.98
C LYS A 162 -1.29 -12.03 -5.44
N PHE A 163 -1.47 -13.23 -5.98
CA PHE A 163 -2.77 -13.77 -6.34
C PHE A 163 -3.44 -14.44 -5.15
N TYR A 164 -4.70 -14.09 -4.93
CA TYR A 164 -5.54 -14.61 -3.86
C TYR A 164 -6.85 -15.17 -4.41
N PRO A 165 -7.33 -16.34 -3.96
CA PRO A 165 -8.67 -16.78 -4.30
C PRO A 165 -9.71 -15.85 -3.67
N THR A 166 -10.87 -15.72 -4.32
CA THR A 166 -11.96 -14.83 -3.91
C THR A 166 -12.34 -14.98 -2.43
N SER A 167 -12.40 -16.21 -1.93
CA SER A 167 -12.74 -16.52 -0.54
C SER A 167 -11.75 -15.95 0.50
N SER A 168 -10.54 -15.59 0.09
CA SER A 168 -9.51 -15.07 1.01
C SER A 168 -9.66 -13.59 1.33
N PHE A 169 -10.41 -12.81 0.54
CA PHE A 169 -10.48 -11.35 0.73
C PHE A 169 -11.89 -10.75 0.66
N ILE A 170 -12.91 -11.49 0.19
CA ILE A 170 -14.29 -10.99 0.11
C ILE A 170 -15.04 -11.15 1.42
N ASP A 171 -14.87 -12.27 2.12
CA ASP A 171 -15.61 -12.54 3.34
C ASP A 171 -14.81 -12.11 4.59
N TYR A 172 -15.31 -11.08 5.27
CA TYR A 172 -14.76 -10.64 6.54
C TYR A 172 -15.42 -11.35 7.72
N LYS A 173 -14.57 -11.91 8.59
CA LYS A 173 -14.96 -12.37 9.91
C LYS A 173 -13.98 -11.78 10.93
N ALA A 174 -14.46 -11.18 12.01
CA ALA A 174 -13.60 -10.56 13.02
C ALA A 174 -12.77 -11.58 13.82
N ASP A 175 -13.18 -12.84 13.81
CA ASP A 175 -12.52 -13.96 14.47
C ASP A 175 -11.49 -14.68 13.56
N THR A 176 -11.33 -14.25 12.30
CA THR A 176 -10.32 -14.81 11.41
C THR A 176 -8.96 -14.16 11.65
N GLU A 177 -7.93 -14.99 11.64
CA GLU A 177 -6.54 -14.60 11.87
C GLU A 177 -5.89 -13.88 10.66
N ALA A 178 -6.69 -13.41 9.67
CA ALA A 178 -6.19 -12.79 8.46
C ALA A 178 -6.68 -11.34 8.30
N PRO A 179 -5.78 -10.36 8.16
CA PRO A 179 -6.15 -8.95 7.98
C PRO A 179 -6.60 -8.60 6.55
N LEU A 180 -6.32 -9.48 5.57
CA LEU A 180 -6.51 -9.22 4.15
C LEU A 180 -7.94 -8.79 3.76
N PRO A 181 -9.04 -9.45 4.22
CA PRO A 181 -10.40 -9.03 3.89
C PRO A 181 -10.70 -7.60 4.35
N MET A 182 -10.25 -7.22 5.55
CA MET A 182 -10.44 -5.86 6.06
C MET A 182 -9.66 -4.83 5.25
N ILE A 183 -8.41 -5.14 4.88
CA ILE A 183 -7.55 -4.25 4.10
C ILE A 183 -8.15 -4.01 2.71
N TYR A 184 -8.62 -5.07 2.05
CA TYR A 184 -9.25 -4.98 0.74
C TYR A 184 -10.58 -4.22 0.81
N GLN A 185 -11.51 -4.63 1.68
CA GLN A 185 -12.83 -4.03 1.76
C GLN A 185 -12.82 -2.58 2.25
N SER A 186 -11.81 -2.19 3.04
CA SER A 186 -11.60 -0.80 3.43
C SER A 186 -10.97 0.05 2.32
N GLY A 187 -10.71 -0.50 1.13
CA GLY A 187 -10.20 0.23 -0.03
C GLY A 187 -8.69 0.52 -0.01
N TYR A 188 -7.92 -0.17 0.84
CA TYR A 188 -6.45 -0.06 0.81
C TYR A 188 -5.81 -0.91 -0.28
N LEU A 189 -6.43 -2.04 -0.60
CA LEU A 189 -6.07 -2.87 -1.75
C LEU A 189 -7.22 -2.88 -2.76
N THR A 190 -6.86 -3.17 -4.00
CA THR A 190 -7.78 -3.36 -5.11
C THR A 190 -7.30 -4.50 -6.00
N ILE A 191 -8.16 -4.95 -6.89
CA ILE A 191 -7.81 -5.93 -7.93
C ILE A 191 -6.90 -5.24 -8.94
N LYS A 192 -5.79 -5.90 -9.32
CA LYS A 192 -4.85 -5.43 -10.35
C LYS A 192 -4.68 -6.40 -11.51
N ASP A 193 -5.14 -7.63 -11.35
CA ASP A 193 -5.19 -8.64 -12.40
C ASP A 193 -6.10 -9.79 -11.97
N TRP A 194 -6.53 -10.61 -12.91
CA TRP A 194 -7.34 -11.78 -12.69
C TRP A 194 -6.81 -12.98 -13.47
N ASN A 195 -6.57 -14.07 -12.78
CA ASN A 195 -6.19 -15.34 -13.37
C ASN A 195 -7.43 -16.24 -13.48
N MET A 196 -7.93 -16.41 -14.71
CA MET A 196 -9.11 -17.21 -15.01
C MET A 196 -8.90 -18.70 -14.68
N ASP A 197 -7.68 -19.23 -14.88
CA ASP A 197 -7.40 -20.67 -14.71
C ASP A 197 -7.45 -21.09 -13.23
N THR A 198 -7.10 -20.19 -12.34
CA THR A 198 -7.05 -20.44 -10.89
C THR A 198 -8.16 -19.73 -10.12
N ASP A 199 -9.00 -18.95 -10.79
CA ASP A 199 -10.01 -18.05 -10.19
C ASP A 199 -9.43 -17.23 -9.03
N SER A 200 -8.31 -16.59 -9.30
CA SER A 200 -7.58 -15.80 -8.30
C SER A 200 -7.29 -14.39 -8.80
N TYR A 201 -7.21 -13.46 -7.87
CA TYR A 201 -7.05 -12.04 -8.14
C TYR A 201 -5.73 -11.51 -7.57
N LEU A 202 -4.99 -10.79 -8.40
CA LEU A 202 -3.81 -10.04 -7.95
C LEU A 202 -4.27 -8.82 -7.17
N LEU A 203 -3.87 -8.73 -5.90
CA LEU A 203 -4.19 -7.59 -5.06
C LEU A 203 -2.96 -6.69 -4.85
N ASP A 204 -3.16 -5.38 -5.04
CA ASP A 204 -2.14 -4.36 -4.76
C ASP A 204 -2.81 -3.01 -4.44
N PHE A 205 -2.01 -2.00 -4.08
CA PHE A 205 -2.49 -0.65 -3.83
C PHE A 205 -3.15 -0.05 -5.09
N PRO A 206 -4.29 0.66 -4.95
CA PRO A 206 -4.94 1.28 -6.09
C PRO A 206 -4.09 2.37 -6.73
N ASN A 207 -3.49 3.24 -5.92
CA ASN A 207 -2.82 4.46 -6.38
C ASN A 207 -1.79 5.00 -5.38
N ASP A 208 -1.11 6.08 -5.77
CA ASP A 208 -0.03 6.69 -4.98
C ASP A 208 -0.54 7.30 -3.66
N GLU A 209 -1.77 7.85 -3.61
CA GLU A 209 -2.35 8.39 -2.36
C GLU A 209 -2.49 7.31 -1.30
N VAL A 210 -3.15 6.22 -1.67
CA VAL A 210 -3.44 5.12 -0.74
C VAL A 210 -2.16 4.43 -0.31
N LYS A 211 -1.26 4.14 -1.27
CA LYS A 211 0.02 3.51 -1.00
C LYS A 211 0.86 4.33 -0.02
N ALA A 212 1.05 5.62 -0.31
CA ALA A 212 1.86 6.50 0.54
C ALA A 212 1.26 6.63 1.94
N GLY A 213 -0.03 6.89 2.03
CA GLY A 213 -0.72 7.03 3.30
C GLY A 213 -0.67 5.77 4.14
N PHE A 214 -1.00 4.61 3.54
CA PHE A 214 -1.01 3.32 4.24
C PHE A 214 0.37 2.94 4.76
N VAL A 215 1.40 3.04 3.93
CA VAL A 215 2.78 2.72 4.31
C VAL A 215 3.29 3.67 5.40
N THR A 216 3.01 4.97 5.29
CA THR A 216 3.38 5.96 6.31
C THR A 216 2.71 5.66 7.65
N MET A 217 1.43 5.31 7.63
CA MET A 217 0.68 4.93 8.83
C MET A 217 1.26 3.68 9.50
N VAL A 218 1.51 2.63 8.72
CA VAL A 218 2.10 1.38 9.23
C VAL A 218 3.50 1.66 9.77
N ALA A 219 4.34 2.39 9.03
CA ALA A 219 5.68 2.75 9.45
C ALA A 219 5.67 3.57 10.76
N ALA A 220 4.81 4.59 10.89
CA ALA A 220 4.72 5.39 12.10
C ALA A 220 4.34 4.57 13.34
N ASN A 221 3.46 3.58 13.17
CA ASN A 221 3.02 2.73 14.28
C ASN A 221 3.96 1.56 14.56
N TYR A 222 4.56 0.99 13.52
CA TYR A 222 5.48 -0.13 13.64
C TYR A 222 6.86 0.33 14.14
N LEU A 223 7.40 1.38 13.54
CA LEU A 223 8.77 1.87 13.85
C LEU A 223 8.80 2.81 15.06
N LYS A 224 7.67 3.51 15.34
CA LYS A 224 7.55 4.51 16.42
C LYS A 224 8.77 5.45 16.48
N PRO A 225 9.16 6.09 15.36
CA PRO A 225 10.31 6.96 15.32
C PRO A 225 10.12 8.15 16.27
N LYS A 226 11.22 8.70 16.78
CA LYS A 226 11.19 9.87 17.69
C LYS A 226 10.76 11.16 16.99
N GLU A 227 11.00 11.24 15.67
CA GLU A 227 10.68 12.42 14.84
C GLU A 227 9.56 12.08 13.85
N SER A 228 8.88 13.11 13.35
CA SER A 228 7.85 12.94 12.32
C SER A 228 8.45 12.32 11.05
N PRO A 229 7.91 11.20 10.57
CA PRO A 229 8.40 10.57 9.33
C PRO A 229 8.29 11.48 8.10
N ASP A 230 7.31 12.37 8.07
CA ASP A 230 7.01 13.19 6.88
C ASP A 230 8.16 14.14 6.51
N ALA A 231 8.74 14.85 7.48
CA ALA A 231 9.86 15.75 7.25
C ALA A 231 11.11 14.99 6.77
N TRP A 232 11.37 13.83 7.37
CA TRP A 232 12.46 12.95 6.99
C TRP A 232 12.30 12.41 5.57
N VAL A 233 11.08 11.96 5.19
CA VAL A 233 10.78 11.49 3.82
C VAL A 233 11.07 12.57 2.79
N VAL A 234 10.62 13.82 3.04
CA VAL A 234 10.90 14.95 2.13
C VAL A 234 12.41 15.16 1.96
N GLU A 235 13.19 15.06 3.04
CA GLU A 235 14.63 15.23 2.98
C GLU A 235 15.32 14.10 2.20
N VAL A 236 14.92 12.85 2.41
CA VAL A 236 15.42 11.70 1.66
C VAL A 236 15.09 11.82 0.18
N VAL A 237 13.84 12.17 -0.17
CA VAL A 237 13.42 12.38 -1.58
C VAL A 237 14.28 13.46 -2.25
N ASN A 238 14.53 14.58 -1.58
CA ASN A 238 15.37 15.65 -2.11
C ASN A 238 16.84 15.21 -2.27
N THR A 239 17.36 14.47 -1.31
CA THR A 239 18.73 13.92 -1.35
C THR A 239 18.88 12.94 -2.53
N MET A 240 17.90 12.06 -2.76
CA MET A 240 17.92 11.14 -3.89
C MET A 240 17.78 11.83 -5.25
N LYS A 241 17.11 13.00 -5.32
CA LYS A 241 17.06 13.81 -6.54
C LYS A 241 18.39 14.46 -6.92
N THR A 242 19.29 14.62 -5.96
CA THR A 242 20.61 15.24 -6.16
C THR A 242 21.76 14.24 -6.29
N GLY A 243 21.52 12.96 -6.03
CA GLY A 243 22.56 11.92 -6.12
C GLY A 243 23.56 11.92 -4.95
N ASP A 244 23.22 12.56 -3.83
CA ASP A 244 24.09 12.67 -2.65
C ASP A 244 24.03 11.39 -1.80
N CYS A 245 24.85 10.39 -2.13
CA CYS A 245 24.89 9.11 -1.43
C CYS A 245 25.41 9.22 0.00
N ASP A 246 26.31 10.17 0.30
CA ASP A 246 26.86 10.36 1.66
C ASP A 246 25.80 10.94 2.61
N LYS A 247 24.97 11.85 2.09
CA LYS A 247 23.84 12.37 2.84
C LYS A 247 22.75 11.32 3.02
N LEU A 248 22.50 10.51 1.99
CA LEU A 248 21.53 9.42 2.02
C LEU A 248 21.90 8.39 3.10
N GLU A 249 23.18 7.98 3.17
CA GLU A 249 23.72 7.13 4.24
C GLU A 249 23.38 7.68 5.63
N LYS A 250 23.69 8.95 5.87
CA LYS A 250 23.46 9.60 7.17
C LYS A 250 21.98 9.62 7.55
N LEU A 251 21.10 9.94 6.59
CA LEU A 251 19.66 9.99 6.81
C LEU A 251 19.09 8.60 7.15
N LEU A 252 19.47 7.57 6.39
CA LEU A 252 19.03 6.20 6.64
C LEU A 252 19.59 5.68 7.98
N THR A 253 20.89 5.85 8.23
CA THR A 253 21.52 5.41 9.48
C THR A 253 20.89 6.08 10.71
N SER A 254 20.66 7.40 10.65
CA SER A 254 19.99 8.14 11.73
C SER A 254 18.57 7.64 11.97
N PHE A 255 17.82 7.39 10.91
CA PHE A 255 16.46 6.88 11.02
C PHE A 255 16.45 5.50 11.70
N PHE A 256 17.23 4.54 11.22
CA PHE A 256 17.32 3.21 11.84
C PHE A 256 17.79 3.28 13.31
N ALA A 257 18.73 4.17 13.64
CA ALA A 257 19.17 4.39 15.00
C ALA A 257 18.08 4.98 15.91
N SER A 258 17.10 5.70 15.34
CA SER A 258 15.98 6.29 16.09
C SER A 258 14.93 5.28 16.53
N ILE A 259 14.91 4.09 15.94
CA ILE A 259 13.93 3.03 16.24
C ILE A 259 14.20 2.46 17.64
N PRO A 260 13.21 2.48 18.57
CA PRO A 260 13.41 1.99 19.93
C PRO A 260 13.85 0.53 20.00
N TYR A 261 14.78 0.22 20.88
CA TYR A 261 15.29 -1.15 21.08
C TYR A 261 14.18 -2.15 21.42
N SER A 262 13.14 -1.71 22.12
CA SER A 262 11.98 -2.55 22.48
C SER A 262 11.17 -3.06 21.28
N GLN A 263 11.33 -2.43 20.12
CA GLN A 263 10.69 -2.86 18.87
C GLN A 263 11.51 -3.96 18.16
N ARG A 264 12.76 -4.17 18.57
CA ARG A 264 13.60 -5.22 17.99
C ARG A 264 13.25 -6.55 18.65
N ARG A 265 12.78 -7.51 17.86
CA ARG A 265 12.44 -8.85 18.35
C ARG A 265 13.68 -9.57 18.86
N LYS A 266 13.54 -10.30 19.97
CA LYS A 266 14.67 -10.68 20.80
C LYS A 266 15.30 -12.04 20.51
N ASP A 267 14.60 -13.00 19.92
CA ASP A 267 14.98 -14.40 20.18
C ASP A 267 15.25 -15.29 18.96
N ASP A 268 14.95 -14.89 17.72
CA ASP A 268 15.22 -15.72 16.52
C ASP A 268 16.07 -14.96 15.49
N GLU A 269 17.10 -15.62 14.97
CA GLU A 269 18.00 -15.08 13.94
C GLU A 269 17.24 -14.77 12.62
N ARG A 270 16.28 -15.62 12.24
CA ARG A 270 15.44 -15.41 11.05
C ARG A 270 14.50 -14.22 11.23
N GLU A 271 13.95 -14.05 12.43
CA GLU A 271 13.09 -12.91 12.74
C GLU A 271 13.85 -11.59 12.75
N LYS A 272 15.12 -11.58 13.18
CA LYS A 272 15.97 -10.38 13.10
C LYS A 272 16.24 -9.96 11.66
N GLU A 273 16.50 -10.92 10.76
CA GLU A 273 16.71 -10.63 9.35
C GLU A 273 15.44 -10.08 8.71
N ARG A 274 14.31 -10.74 8.92
CA ARG A 274 12.99 -10.26 8.48
C ARG A 274 12.67 -8.87 9.02
N TYR A 275 13.03 -8.58 10.27
CA TYR A 275 12.83 -7.26 10.86
C TYR A 275 13.59 -6.16 10.09
N PHE A 276 14.87 -6.36 9.76
CA PHE A 276 15.65 -5.38 9.01
C PHE A 276 15.14 -5.21 7.59
N GLN A 277 14.87 -6.30 6.90
CA GLN A 277 14.30 -6.27 5.55
C GLN A 277 12.95 -5.55 5.55
N TYR A 278 12.07 -5.87 6.47
CA TYR A 278 10.76 -5.25 6.58
C TYR A 278 10.85 -3.77 6.97
N THR A 279 11.69 -3.42 7.93
CA THR A 279 11.92 -2.03 8.32
C THR A 279 12.45 -1.22 7.14
N PHE A 280 13.44 -1.74 6.43
CA PHE A 280 13.96 -1.08 5.23
C PHE A 280 12.88 -0.96 4.16
N TYR A 281 12.10 -2.00 3.92
CA TYR A 281 10.97 -1.96 3.00
C TYR A 281 9.99 -0.85 3.34
N LEU A 282 9.55 -0.73 4.59
CA LEU A 282 8.65 0.33 5.02
C LEU A 282 9.26 1.71 4.79
N VAL A 283 10.53 1.89 5.18
CA VAL A 283 11.26 3.14 5.02
C VAL A 283 11.34 3.55 3.54
N ILE A 284 11.71 2.62 2.67
CA ILE A 284 11.83 2.90 1.23
C ILE A 284 10.46 3.12 0.58
N ARG A 285 9.44 2.39 0.99
CA ARG A 285 8.08 2.59 0.50
C ARG A 285 7.46 3.93 0.92
N MET A 286 7.90 4.52 2.03
CA MET A 286 7.54 5.90 2.39
C MET A 286 8.03 6.91 1.34
N ILE A 287 9.07 6.58 0.57
CA ILE A 287 9.60 7.39 -0.53
C ILE A 287 8.76 7.11 -1.80
N SER A 288 7.46 7.34 -1.73
CA SER A 288 6.51 6.99 -2.82
C SER A 288 6.67 7.80 -4.12
N SER A 289 7.52 8.85 -4.08
CA SER A 289 7.79 9.69 -5.26
C SER A 289 8.58 8.99 -6.37
N PHE A 290 9.13 7.80 -6.09
CA PHE A 290 10.00 7.06 -7.00
C PHE A 290 9.46 5.65 -7.25
N THR A 291 9.90 5.04 -8.35
CA THR A 291 9.70 3.62 -8.60
C THR A 291 10.62 2.82 -7.67
N VAL A 292 10.03 1.97 -6.84
CA VAL A 292 10.76 1.11 -5.90
C VAL A 292 10.48 -0.36 -6.23
N LEU A 293 11.52 -1.07 -6.63
CA LEU A 293 11.49 -2.50 -6.93
C LEU A 293 12.24 -3.23 -5.81
N ILE A 294 11.57 -4.14 -5.13
CA ILE A 294 12.14 -4.91 -4.01
C ILE A 294 12.15 -6.38 -4.38
N GLU A 295 13.23 -7.07 -4.02
CA GLU A 295 13.44 -8.48 -4.33
C GLU A 295 13.23 -8.81 -5.82
N LYS A 296 13.65 -7.88 -6.70
CA LYS A 296 13.48 -8.02 -8.14
C LYS A 296 14.32 -9.18 -8.68
N GLU A 297 13.67 -10.14 -9.28
CA GLU A 297 14.35 -11.22 -9.99
C GLU A 297 15.00 -10.70 -11.27
N GLN A 298 16.24 -11.09 -11.50
CA GLN A 298 17.02 -10.83 -12.70
C GLN A 298 17.68 -12.13 -13.19
N SER A 299 18.30 -12.10 -14.36
CA SER A 299 18.87 -13.30 -15.02
C SER A 299 19.88 -14.09 -14.17
N GLU A 300 20.61 -13.44 -13.29
CA GLU A 300 21.68 -14.05 -12.48
C GLU A 300 21.41 -14.06 -10.97
N GLY A 301 20.21 -13.63 -10.54
CA GLY A 301 19.83 -13.61 -9.14
C GLY A 301 18.72 -12.61 -8.82
N ARG A 302 18.52 -12.35 -7.54
CA ARG A 302 17.51 -11.44 -7.02
C ARG A 302 18.21 -10.26 -6.33
N VAL A 303 17.93 -9.05 -6.78
CA VAL A 303 18.44 -7.82 -6.17
C VAL A 303 17.52 -7.38 -5.02
N ASP A 304 18.10 -6.97 -3.91
CA ASP A 304 17.30 -6.65 -2.72
C ASP A 304 16.42 -5.41 -2.93
N CYS A 305 16.98 -4.32 -3.49
CA CYS A 305 16.18 -3.13 -3.78
C CYS A 305 16.76 -2.30 -4.94
N ILE A 306 15.88 -1.82 -5.82
CA ILE A 306 16.20 -0.81 -6.83
C ILE A 306 15.27 0.38 -6.64
N ILE A 307 15.82 1.60 -6.67
CA ILE A 307 15.04 2.83 -6.64
C ILE A 307 15.38 3.64 -7.89
N GLU A 308 14.34 3.93 -8.68
CA GLU A 308 14.48 4.69 -9.92
C GLU A 308 13.92 6.10 -9.74
N THR A 309 14.79 7.08 -9.91
CA THR A 309 14.43 8.50 -9.98
C THR A 309 14.54 9.02 -11.41
N PRO A 310 14.07 10.23 -11.73
CA PRO A 310 14.25 10.78 -13.08
C PRO A 310 15.70 10.91 -13.55
N MET A 311 16.69 11.06 -12.65
CA MET A 311 18.09 11.32 -12.98
C MET A 311 19.03 10.21 -12.51
N PHE A 312 18.60 9.36 -11.60
CA PHE A 312 19.46 8.37 -10.94
C PHE A 312 18.74 7.03 -10.79
N VAL A 313 19.54 5.95 -10.80
CA VAL A 313 19.13 4.61 -10.41
C VAL A 313 19.99 4.18 -9.23
N TYR A 314 19.37 3.77 -8.14
CA TYR A 314 20.05 3.28 -6.93
C TYR A 314 19.80 1.79 -6.82
N ILE A 315 20.85 0.98 -6.81
CA ILE A 315 20.82 -0.48 -6.66
C ILE A 315 21.42 -0.84 -5.32
N PHE A 316 20.60 -1.37 -4.41
CA PHE A 316 20.97 -1.74 -3.06
C PHE A 316 21.12 -3.24 -2.93
N GLU A 317 22.15 -3.65 -2.22
CA GLU A 317 22.31 -5.00 -1.70
C GLU A 317 22.63 -4.93 -0.21
N PHE A 318 21.99 -5.78 0.58
CA PHE A 318 22.10 -5.76 2.02
C PHE A 318 22.87 -6.96 2.55
N LYS A 319 23.62 -6.74 3.62
CA LYS A 319 24.19 -7.80 4.45
C LYS A 319 23.76 -7.57 5.89
N ARG A 320 23.67 -8.65 6.64
CA ARG A 320 23.48 -8.62 8.09
C ARG A 320 24.70 -9.23 8.74
N ASP A 321 25.31 -8.45 9.65
CA ASP A 321 26.54 -8.84 10.35
C ASP A 321 27.67 -9.30 9.40
N GLY A 322 27.68 -8.77 8.16
CA GLY A 322 28.67 -8.95 7.12
C GLY A 322 29.42 -7.65 6.83
N SER A 323 29.55 -7.28 5.54
CA SER A 323 30.18 -6.03 5.12
C SER A 323 29.55 -5.40 3.89
N ALA A 324 29.60 -4.07 3.80
CA ALA A 324 29.17 -3.33 2.61
C ALA A 324 30.04 -3.68 1.37
N THR A 325 31.28 -4.11 1.59
CA THR A 325 32.17 -4.58 0.53
C THR A 325 31.66 -5.86 -0.10
N GLU A 326 31.23 -6.82 0.69
CA GLU A 326 30.63 -8.08 0.20
C GLU A 326 29.34 -7.81 -0.56
N ALA A 327 28.51 -6.89 -0.06
CA ALA A 327 27.28 -6.48 -0.74
C ALA A 327 27.57 -5.86 -2.11
N LEU A 328 28.49 -4.88 -2.19
CA LEU A 328 28.90 -4.29 -3.46
C LEU A 328 29.47 -5.32 -4.44
N LYS A 329 30.32 -6.22 -3.96
CA LYS A 329 30.88 -7.30 -4.78
C LYS A 329 29.77 -8.18 -5.36
N GLN A 330 28.74 -8.50 -4.59
CA GLN A 330 27.60 -9.28 -5.09
C GLN A 330 26.84 -8.54 -6.21
N ILE A 331 26.59 -7.22 -6.08
CA ILE A 331 25.98 -6.42 -7.15
C ILE A 331 26.80 -6.51 -8.45
N GLU A 332 28.13 -6.41 -8.34
CA GLU A 332 29.04 -6.44 -9.49
C GLU A 332 29.10 -7.85 -10.12
N GLU A 333 29.28 -8.90 -9.34
CA GLU A 333 29.37 -10.29 -9.78
C GLU A 333 28.07 -10.79 -10.42
N LYS A 334 26.92 -10.44 -9.84
CA LYS A 334 25.59 -10.77 -10.36
C LYS A 334 25.16 -9.85 -11.51
N GLY A 335 25.90 -8.77 -11.74
CA GLY A 335 25.65 -7.86 -12.84
C GLY A 335 24.30 -7.13 -12.78
N TYR A 336 23.80 -6.82 -11.59
CA TYR A 336 22.47 -6.18 -11.39
C TYR A 336 22.31 -4.83 -12.10
N ALA A 337 23.41 -4.15 -12.45
CA ALA A 337 23.40 -2.92 -13.24
C ALA A 337 23.29 -3.15 -14.76
N ARG A 338 23.37 -4.39 -15.27
CA ARG A 338 23.37 -4.66 -16.72
C ARG A 338 22.06 -4.28 -17.39
N GLU A 339 20.95 -4.41 -16.69
CA GLU A 339 19.62 -3.99 -17.19
C GLU A 339 19.58 -2.50 -17.56
N TYR A 340 20.42 -1.70 -16.90
CA TYR A 340 20.52 -0.25 -17.11
C TYR A 340 21.70 0.16 -18.02
N ALA A 341 22.30 -0.77 -18.79
CA ALA A 341 23.47 -0.50 -19.62
C ALA A 341 23.23 0.54 -20.74
N THR A 342 21.97 0.76 -21.12
CA THR A 342 21.56 1.77 -22.12
C THR A 342 20.81 2.95 -21.49
N ASP A 343 20.76 3.00 -20.17
CA ASP A 343 20.08 4.07 -19.44
C ASP A 343 20.99 5.30 -19.33
N ASN A 344 20.46 6.47 -19.64
CA ASN A 344 21.23 7.73 -19.58
C ASN A 344 21.38 8.29 -18.17
N ARG A 345 20.77 7.65 -17.17
CA ARG A 345 20.84 8.06 -15.76
C ARG A 345 22.15 7.59 -15.11
N THR A 346 22.61 8.33 -14.12
CA THR A 346 23.71 7.85 -13.28
C THR A 346 23.23 6.71 -12.39
N ILE A 347 23.97 5.60 -12.37
CA ILE A 347 23.68 4.41 -11.58
C ILE A 347 24.56 4.40 -10.35
N TYR A 348 23.94 4.34 -9.16
CA TYR A 348 24.66 4.13 -7.90
C TYR A 348 24.49 2.68 -7.44
N LEU A 349 25.61 2.00 -7.23
CA LEU A 349 25.67 0.69 -6.58
C LEU A 349 25.94 0.90 -5.11
N ILE A 350 25.10 0.37 -4.24
CA ILE A 350 25.16 0.62 -2.81
C ILE A 350 25.16 -0.71 -2.06
N GLY A 351 26.26 -0.99 -1.39
CA GLY A 351 26.36 -2.06 -0.42
C GLY A 351 26.11 -1.50 0.97
N CYS A 352 25.27 -2.18 1.74
CA CYS A 352 24.86 -1.75 3.06
C CYS A 352 24.89 -2.94 4.04
N ASN A 353 25.53 -2.79 5.19
CA ASN A 353 25.50 -3.76 6.28
C ASN A 353 24.64 -3.28 7.45
N PHE A 354 23.72 -4.14 7.89
CA PHE A 354 22.95 -3.96 9.11
C PHE A 354 23.59 -4.77 10.25
N SER A 355 23.85 -4.10 11.36
CA SER A 355 24.32 -4.75 12.55
C SER A 355 23.17 -5.22 13.44
N SER A 356 23.07 -6.52 13.69
CA SER A 356 22.11 -7.07 14.64
C SER A 356 22.38 -6.61 16.08
N LYS A 357 23.62 -6.21 16.38
CA LYS A 357 24.06 -5.73 17.69
C LYS A 357 23.59 -4.31 17.98
N THR A 358 23.72 -3.40 17.01
CA THR A 358 23.34 -1.99 17.16
C THR A 358 21.94 -1.69 16.64
N GLY A 359 21.41 -2.53 15.73
CA GLY A 359 20.11 -2.38 15.09
C GLY A 359 20.07 -1.24 14.09
N THR A 360 21.21 -0.84 13.53
CA THR A 360 21.32 0.20 12.54
C THR A 360 22.31 -0.19 11.45
N ILE A 361 22.45 0.68 10.46
CA ILE A 361 23.50 0.57 9.44
C ILE A 361 24.84 0.91 10.11
N ASP A 362 25.83 0.04 9.99
CA ASP A 362 27.16 0.22 10.55
C ASP A 362 28.28 0.16 9.50
N ASP A 363 28.00 -0.28 8.27
CA ASP A 363 28.92 -0.23 7.15
C ASP A 363 28.15 0.11 5.87
N TRP A 364 28.66 1.08 5.11
CA TRP A 364 28.05 1.58 3.88
C TRP A 364 29.11 1.86 2.84
N LYS A 365 28.89 1.44 1.63
CA LYS A 365 29.71 1.78 0.48
C LYS A 365 28.85 2.08 -0.74
N SER A 366 29.16 3.19 -1.39
CA SER A 366 28.53 3.59 -2.65
C SER A 366 29.54 3.75 -3.76
N LYS A 367 29.15 3.39 -4.97
CA LYS A 367 29.97 3.54 -6.20
C LYS A 367 29.08 4.06 -7.31
N GLY A 368 29.35 5.28 -7.77
CA GLY A 368 28.69 5.86 -8.94
C GLY A 368 29.28 5.28 -10.22
N LYS A 369 28.42 4.90 -11.15
CA LYS A 369 28.77 4.52 -12.52
C LYS A 369 28.01 5.44 -13.47
N SER A 370 28.72 6.36 -14.11
CA SER A 370 28.20 7.08 -15.28
C SER A 370 28.31 6.15 -16.50
N VAL A 371 27.21 6.05 -17.25
CA VAL A 371 27.21 5.30 -18.52
C VAL A 371 27.75 6.16 -19.63
#